data_d38201f06b564717ca1ed86d85e50585
#
_entry.id   d38201f06b564717ca1ed86d85e50585
#
_cell.length_a   1.000
_cell.length_b   1.000
_cell.length_c   1.000
_cell.angle_alpha   90.00
_cell.angle_beta   90.00
_cell.angle_gamma   90.00
#
_symmetry.space_group_name_H-M   'P 1'
#
loop_
_entity.id
_entity.type
_entity.pdbx_description
1 polymer ?
#
loop_
_entity_poly.entity_id
_entity_poly.type
_entity_poly.pdbx_seq_one_letter_code
_entity_poly.pdbx_strand_id
1 'polypeptide(L)'
;MAYIPPAVIDSDAHVIENNLTWDHLEPAEAKYRPNIVTDPKDPTVKRWEVNGQIGPRVLATVEAPDGIGTTAGKSDRNVGTPQESRELSNIKARLDHMDALGIDIQVLHTTMWLYPMTQDPDAEAAMTFAWNKWLAATWAQS
;
A
#
# COMPACT_ATOMS: atom_id res chain seq x y z
N MET A 1 -10.74 13.07 39.46
CA MET A 1 -10.25 12.17 38.38
C MET A 1 -9.80 13.06 37.25
N ALA A 2 -8.59 12.87 36.76
CA ALA A 2 -8.14 13.55 35.56
C ALA A 2 -8.94 13.04 34.35
N TYR A 3 -9.41 13.91 33.49
CA TYR A 3 -10.03 13.54 32.21
C TYR A 3 -8.97 12.91 31.31
N ILE A 4 -9.18 11.67 30.90
CA ILE A 4 -8.36 11.01 29.88
C ILE A 4 -9.16 11.15 28.58
N PRO A 5 -8.67 11.88 27.58
CA PRO A 5 -9.37 12.01 26.32
C PRO A 5 -9.48 10.60 25.65
N PRO A 6 -10.56 10.34 24.92
CA PRO A 6 -10.67 9.11 24.16
C PRO A 6 -9.61 9.09 23.05
N ALA A 7 -9.13 7.88 22.70
CA ALA A 7 -8.21 7.70 21.60
C ALA A 7 -8.86 8.14 20.27
N VAL A 8 -8.10 8.81 19.44
CA VAL A 8 -8.50 9.17 18.07
C VAL A 8 -8.13 8.03 17.13
N ILE A 9 -9.15 7.47 16.48
CA ILE A 9 -8.99 6.32 15.59
C ILE A 9 -9.32 6.74 14.16
N ASP A 10 -8.33 6.62 13.27
CA ASP A 10 -8.53 6.70 11.83
C ASP A 10 -8.84 5.28 11.33
N SER A 11 -10.10 5.05 10.96
CA SER A 11 -10.60 3.73 10.57
C SER A 11 -10.52 3.45 9.07
N ASP A 12 -9.99 4.37 8.27
CA ASP A 12 -9.93 4.27 6.80
C ASP A 12 -8.58 4.75 6.26
N ALA A 13 -7.51 4.38 6.95
CA ALA A 13 -6.16 4.68 6.52
C ALA A 13 -5.68 3.68 5.45
N HIS A 14 -5.13 4.20 4.35
CA HIS A 14 -4.62 3.35 3.27
C HIS A 14 -3.10 3.25 3.27
N VAL A 15 -2.63 2.13 2.71
CA VAL A 15 -1.22 1.87 2.42
C VAL A 15 -1.04 1.75 0.91
N ILE A 16 0.05 2.30 0.39
CA ILE A 16 0.44 2.11 -1.01
C ILE A 16 1.43 0.96 -1.07
N GLU A 17 1.01 -0.13 -1.68
CA GLU A 17 1.83 -1.32 -1.86
C GLU A 17 3.00 -1.05 -2.81
N ASN A 18 4.11 -1.71 -2.52
CA ASN A 18 5.33 -1.71 -3.33
C ASN A 18 5.90 -3.13 -3.44
N ASN A 19 7.01 -3.29 -4.14
CA ASN A 19 7.60 -4.61 -4.36
C ASN A 19 7.98 -5.36 -3.07
N LEU A 20 8.30 -4.66 -1.97
CA LEU A 20 8.64 -5.28 -0.69
C LEU A 20 7.44 -6.01 -0.07
N THR A 21 6.22 -5.56 -0.37
CA THR A 21 4.99 -6.22 0.09
C THR A 21 4.96 -7.68 -0.38
N TRP A 22 5.45 -7.95 -1.59
CA TRP A 22 5.41 -9.28 -2.23
C TRP A 22 6.58 -10.17 -1.89
N ASP A 23 7.59 -9.68 -1.17
CA ASP A 23 8.71 -10.50 -0.68
C ASP A 23 8.26 -11.50 0.39
N HIS A 24 7.04 -11.37 0.88
CA HIS A 24 6.41 -12.27 1.83
C HIS A 24 5.61 -13.43 1.21
N LEU A 25 5.59 -13.56 -0.12
CA LEU A 25 5.04 -14.73 -0.81
C LEU A 25 5.87 -15.97 -0.47
N GLU A 26 5.19 -17.10 -0.28
CA GLU A 26 5.88 -18.38 -0.14
C GLU A 26 6.58 -18.77 -1.44
N PRO A 27 7.67 -19.55 -1.42
CA PRO A 27 8.38 -19.94 -2.62
C PRO A 27 7.51 -20.66 -3.66
N ALA A 28 6.53 -21.46 -3.22
CA ALA A 28 5.58 -22.13 -4.10
C ALA A 28 4.58 -21.18 -4.76
N GLU A 29 4.39 -19.99 -4.18
CA GLU A 29 3.44 -18.97 -4.61
C GLU A 29 4.11 -17.86 -5.44
N ALA A 30 5.44 -17.93 -5.63
CA ALA A 30 6.22 -16.91 -6.36
C ALA A 30 5.68 -16.61 -7.77
N LYS A 31 5.03 -17.59 -8.41
CA LYS A 31 4.36 -17.42 -9.70
C LYS A 31 3.20 -16.40 -9.67
N TYR A 32 2.65 -16.10 -8.51
CA TYR A 32 1.56 -15.14 -8.32
C TYR A 32 2.05 -13.73 -7.95
N ARG A 33 3.38 -13.56 -7.87
CA ARG A 33 3.95 -12.24 -7.56
C ARG A 33 3.46 -11.20 -8.56
N PRO A 34 2.87 -10.09 -8.09
CA PRO A 34 2.52 -8.98 -8.96
C PRO A 34 3.74 -8.42 -9.69
N ASN A 35 3.60 -8.21 -10.98
CA ASN A 35 4.61 -7.58 -11.82
C ASN A 35 4.19 -6.15 -12.18
N ILE A 36 5.17 -5.31 -12.47
CA ILE A 36 4.92 -3.96 -12.96
C ILE A 36 5.06 -3.94 -14.47
N VAL A 37 3.98 -3.60 -15.15
CA VAL A 37 3.91 -3.51 -16.61
C VAL A 37 3.53 -2.10 -17.04
N THR A 38 3.87 -1.75 -18.28
CA THR A 38 3.39 -0.49 -18.88
C THR A 38 1.95 -0.66 -19.35
N ASP A 39 1.12 0.34 -19.08
CA ASP A 39 -0.27 0.34 -19.57
C ASP A 39 -0.29 0.29 -21.12
N PRO A 40 -0.98 -0.67 -21.74
CA PRO A 40 -1.07 -0.76 -23.19
C PRO A 40 -1.70 0.46 -23.88
N LYS A 41 -2.49 1.24 -23.14
CA LYS A 41 -3.21 2.42 -23.64
C LYS A 41 -2.49 3.73 -23.36
N ASP A 42 -1.60 3.73 -22.37
CA ASP A 42 -0.83 4.91 -21.96
C ASP A 42 0.58 4.50 -21.51
N PRO A 43 1.61 4.70 -22.35
CA PRO A 43 2.97 4.29 -22.04
C PRO A 43 3.60 5.04 -20.85
N THR A 44 2.98 6.12 -20.39
CA THR A 44 3.42 6.88 -19.21
C THR A 44 2.89 6.29 -17.90
N VAL A 45 1.99 5.31 -17.98
CA VAL A 45 1.34 4.70 -16.82
C VAL A 45 1.92 3.32 -16.54
N LYS A 46 2.25 3.06 -15.28
CA LYS A 46 2.60 1.72 -14.79
C LYS A 46 1.40 1.09 -14.08
N ARG A 47 1.24 -0.22 -14.29
CA ARG A 47 0.17 -1.01 -13.68
C ARG A 47 0.72 -2.26 -13.04
N TRP A 48 0.03 -2.73 -12.04
CA TRP A 48 0.22 -4.08 -11.54
C TRP A 48 -0.36 -5.09 -12.53
N GLU A 49 0.37 -6.17 -12.75
CA GLU A 49 -0.09 -7.33 -13.51
C GLU A 49 0.00 -8.55 -12.60
N VAL A 50 -1.06 -9.33 -12.53
CA VAL A 50 -1.14 -10.56 -11.76
C VAL A 50 -1.69 -11.65 -12.65
N ASN A 51 -0.91 -12.72 -12.83
CA ASN A 51 -1.34 -13.91 -13.59
C ASN A 51 -1.91 -13.55 -14.99
N GLY A 52 -1.25 -12.64 -15.71
CA GLY A 52 -1.66 -12.19 -17.05
C GLY A 52 -2.80 -11.15 -17.05
N GLN A 53 -3.31 -10.76 -15.90
CA GLN A 53 -4.37 -9.75 -15.80
C GLN A 53 -3.78 -8.40 -15.38
N ILE A 54 -4.06 -7.38 -16.17
CA ILE A 54 -3.65 -6.00 -15.88
C ILE A 54 -4.63 -5.39 -14.88
N GLY A 55 -4.10 -5.08 -13.71
CA GLY A 55 -4.82 -4.53 -12.58
C GLY A 55 -4.70 -3.01 -12.45
N PRO A 56 -4.78 -2.49 -11.22
CA PRO A 56 -4.74 -1.07 -10.94
C PRO A 56 -3.38 -0.45 -11.26
N ARG A 57 -3.36 0.87 -11.25
CA ARG A 57 -2.16 1.67 -11.43
C ARG A 57 -1.21 1.47 -10.25
N VAL A 58 0.09 1.41 -10.52
CA VAL A 58 1.14 1.45 -9.49
C VAL A 58 1.19 2.86 -8.90
N LEU A 59 1.11 2.97 -7.59
CA LEU A 59 1.15 4.24 -6.87
C LEU A 59 2.44 4.46 -6.08
N ALA A 60 3.24 3.42 -5.89
CA ALA A 60 4.54 3.52 -5.24
C ALA A 60 5.53 4.33 -6.08
N THR A 61 6.23 5.27 -5.45
CA THR A 61 7.16 6.16 -6.18
C THR A 61 8.46 5.48 -6.56
N VAL A 62 8.86 4.47 -5.79
CA VAL A 62 10.10 3.72 -6.05
C VAL A 62 10.04 2.98 -7.39
N GLU A 63 8.87 2.42 -7.72
CA GLU A 63 8.63 1.64 -8.92
C GLU A 63 8.07 2.47 -10.08
N ALA A 64 7.54 3.62 -9.79
CA ALA A 64 6.91 4.49 -10.77
C ALA A 64 7.30 5.97 -10.55
N PRO A 65 8.59 6.29 -10.63
CA PRO A 65 9.09 7.64 -10.30
C PRO A 65 8.51 8.73 -11.22
N ASP A 66 8.09 8.36 -12.43
CA ASP A 66 7.78 9.33 -13.49
C ASP A 66 6.32 9.83 -13.50
N GLY A 67 5.47 9.37 -12.58
CA GLY A 67 4.14 9.83 -12.84
C GLY A 67 3.11 9.79 -11.76
N ILE A 68 3.23 8.89 -10.83
CA ILE A 68 2.07 8.63 -10.00
C ILE A 68 2.17 9.30 -8.66
N GLY A 69 3.34 9.42 -8.11
CA GLY A 69 3.60 10.27 -6.96
C GLY A 69 3.10 11.70 -7.19
N THR A 70 3.18 12.18 -8.44
CA THR A 70 2.69 13.52 -8.82
C THR A 70 1.17 13.60 -8.92
N THR A 71 0.47 12.53 -9.28
CA THR A 71 -1.00 12.56 -9.38
C THR A 71 -1.66 12.28 -8.04
N ALA A 72 -1.13 11.33 -7.26
CA ALA A 72 -1.56 11.10 -5.88
C ALA A 72 -1.15 12.27 -4.97
N GLY A 73 -0.02 12.93 -5.23
CA GLY A 73 0.42 14.13 -4.52
C GLY A 73 -0.35 15.39 -4.86
N LYS A 74 -1.15 15.38 -5.93
CA LYS A 74 -2.01 16.51 -6.33
C LYS A 74 -3.45 16.39 -5.84
N SER A 75 -3.84 15.26 -5.23
CA SER A 75 -5.12 15.19 -4.57
C SER A 75 -5.04 15.95 -3.25
N ASP A 76 -6.03 16.79 -2.96
CA ASP A 76 -6.12 17.53 -1.68
C ASP A 76 -6.04 16.61 -0.44
N ARG A 77 -6.34 15.34 -0.61
CA ARG A 77 -6.28 14.32 0.45
C ARG A 77 -4.86 13.90 0.85
N ASN A 78 -3.87 14.15 0.01
CA ASN A 78 -2.48 13.73 0.24
C ASN A 78 -1.51 14.90 0.40
N VAL A 79 -2.03 16.12 0.48
CA VAL A 79 -1.19 17.31 0.68
C VAL A 79 -0.47 17.20 2.02
N GLY A 80 0.86 17.22 1.97
CA GLY A 80 1.70 17.18 3.16
C GLY A 80 1.97 15.77 3.74
N THR A 81 1.36 14.70 3.21
CA THR A 81 1.66 13.34 3.67
C THR A 81 2.96 12.84 3.04
N PRO A 82 4.00 12.52 3.83
CA PRO A 82 5.26 11.99 3.30
C PRO A 82 5.02 10.70 2.50
N GLN A 83 5.69 10.56 1.37
CA GLN A 83 5.56 9.39 0.51
C GLN A 83 5.96 8.10 1.25
N GLU A 84 7.07 8.13 1.95
CA GLU A 84 7.58 7.01 2.75
C GLU A 84 6.62 6.59 3.88
N SER A 85 5.84 7.53 4.40
CA SER A 85 4.74 7.25 5.35
C SER A 85 3.59 6.50 4.67
N ARG A 86 3.23 6.88 3.44
CA ARG A 86 2.14 6.23 2.70
C ARG A 86 2.50 4.81 2.26
N GLU A 87 3.75 4.58 1.89
CA GLU A 87 4.26 3.28 1.44
C GLU A 87 4.70 2.37 2.60
N LEU A 88 4.66 2.86 3.85
CA LEU A 88 5.23 2.21 5.03
C LEU A 88 6.70 1.78 4.83
N SER A 89 7.42 2.46 3.98
CA SER A 89 8.86 2.26 3.78
C SER A 89 9.69 2.87 4.92
N ASN A 90 9.09 3.77 5.69
CA ASN A 90 9.64 4.34 6.90
C ASN A 90 8.55 4.44 7.99
N ILE A 91 8.57 3.49 8.93
CA ILE A 91 7.55 3.40 9.99
C ILE A 91 7.59 4.64 10.89
N LYS A 92 8.80 5.12 11.21
CA LYS A 92 8.92 6.33 12.03
C LYS A 92 8.24 7.53 11.37
N ALA A 93 8.40 7.72 10.06
CA ALA A 93 7.74 8.79 9.34
C ALA A 93 6.20 8.67 9.39
N ARG A 94 5.68 7.43 9.40
CA ARG A 94 4.24 7.19 9.57
C ARG A 94 3.77 7.59 10.97
N LEU A 95 4.48 7.16 12.01
CA LEU A 95 4.15 7.48 13.40
C LEU A 95 4.27 8.99 13.67
N ASP A 96 5.35 9.63 13.24
CA ASP A 96 5.53 11.08 13.36
C ASP A 96 4.38 11.86 12.67
N HIS A 97 3.89 11.35 11.53
CA HIS A 97 2.77 11.97 10.82
C HIS A 97 1.44 11.74 11.55
N MET A 98 1.22 10.57 12.17
CA MET A 98 0.06 10.33 13.03
C MET A 98 0.06 11.25 14.23
N ASP A 99 1.21 11.41 14.90
CA ASP A 99 1.38 12.35 16.04
C ASP A 99 1.06 13.79 15.63
N ALA A 100 1.56 14.23 14.46
CA ALA A 100 1.29 15.57 13.95
C ALA A 100 -0.20 15.82 13.65
N LEU A 101 -0.95 14.76 13.31
CA LEU A 101 -2.40 14.80 13.07
C LEU A 101 -3.24 14.55 14.33
N GLY A 102 -2.62 14.16 15.45
CA GLY A 102 -3.31 13.78 16.67
C GLY A 102 -4.08 12.45 16.54
N ILE A 103 -3.57 11.51 15.74
CA ILE A 103 -4.16 10.19 15.53
C ILE A 103 -3.40 9.18 16.38
N ASP A 104 -4.10 8.48 17.27
CA ASP A 104 -3.52 7.48 18.16
C ASP A 104 -3.47 6.09 17.52
N ILE A 105 -4.47 5.75 16.70
CA ILE A 105 -4.61 4.42 16.10
C ILE A 105 -5.03 4.56 14.64
N GLN A 106 -4.43 3.77 13.75
CA GLN A 106 -4.87 3.63 12.37
C GLN A 106 -5.25 2.19 12.05
N VAL A 107 -6.41 2.00 11.44
CA VAL A 107 -6.79 0.75 10.79
C VAL A 107 -6.36 0.84 9.34
N LEU A 108 -5.38 0.01 8.95
CA LEU A 108 -4.76 0.09 7.64
C LEU A 108 -5.47 -0.81 6.63
N HIS A 109 -5.81 -0.23 5.50
CA HIS A 109 -6.41 -0.91 4.36
C HIS A 109 -5.46 -0.90 3.16
N THR A 110 -5.57 -1.93 2.36
CA THR A 110 -4.85 -2.02 1.07
C THR A 110 -5.40 -1.01 0.07
N THR A 111 -4.56 -0.51 -0.81
CA THR A 111 -4.97 0.31 -1.96
C THR A 111 -5.23 -0.53 -3.20
N MET A 112 -4.52 -1.65 -3.36
CA MET A 112 -4.67 -2.51 -4.55
C MET A 112 -6.02 -3.21 -4.62
N TRP A 113 -6.57 -3.66 -3.48
CA TRP A 113 -7.83 -4.41 -3.43
C TRP A 113 -9.09 -3.55 -3.37
N LEU A 114 -9.04 -2.30 -3.77
CA LEU A 114 -10.25 -1.52 -4.06
C LEU A 114 -11.05 -2.15 -5.21
N TYR A 115 -10.42 -3.00 -6.02
CA TYR A 115 -11.02 -3.81 -7.07
C TYR A 115 -10.39 -5.21 -7.06
N PRO A 116 -11.10 -6.26 -7.55
CA PRO A 116 -10.50 -7.58 -7.69
C PRO A 116 -9.24 -7.52 -8.55
N MET A 117 -8.14 -8.06 -8.04
CA MET A 117 -6.84 -8.07 -8.72
C MET A 117 -6.73 -9.18 -9.75
N THR A 118 -7.42 -10.30 -9.51
CA THR A 118 -7.37 -11.49 -10.34
C THR A 118 -8.68 -12.26 -10.23
N GLN A 119 -8.94 -13.15 -11.18
CA GLN A 119 -10.03 -14.11 -11.12
C GLN A 119 -9.55 -15.50 -10.64
N ASP A 120 -8.27 -15.65 -10.38
CA ASP A 120 -7.67 -16.88 -9.85
C ASP A 120 -7.73 -16.85 -8.32
N PRO A 121 -8.52 -17.73 -7.68
CA PRO A 121 -8.67 -17.74 -6.22
C PRO A 121 -7.38 -18.13 -5.49
N ASP A 122 -6.51 -18.94 -6.10
CA ASP A 122 -5.24 -19.32 -5.49
C ASP A 122 -4.26 -18.12 -5.49
N ALA A 123 -4.24 -17.36 -6.58
CA ALA A 123 -3.45 -16.13 -6.65
C ALA A 123 -3.95 -15.08 -5.66
N GLU A 124 -5.28 -14.92 -5.54
CA GLU A 124 -5.89 -13.98 -4.57
C GLU A 124 -5.54 -14.36 -3.14
N ALA A 125 -5.63 -15.65 -2.79
CA ALA A 125 -5.26 -16.15 -1.47
C ALA A 125 -3.79 -15.91 -1.17
N ALA A 126 -2.89 -16.28 -2.08
CA ALA A 126 -1.45 -16.12 -1.93
C ALA A 126 -1.05 -14.64 -1.69
N MET A 127 -1.58 -13.73 -2.50
CA MET A 127 -1.33 -12.29 -2.35
C MET A 127 -1.87 -11.74 -1.02
N THR A 128 -3.08 -12.16 -0.63
CA THR A 128 -3.69 -11.74 0.64
C THR A 128 -2.85 -12.20 1.83
N PHE A 129 -2.36 -13.44 1.83
CA PHE A 129 -1.46 -13.94 2.86
C PHE A 129 -0.14 -13.18 2.89
N ALA A 130 0.47 -12.91 1.74
CA ALA A 130 1.71 -12.14 1.65
C ALA A 130 1.52 -10.73 2.21
N TRP A 131 0.43 -10.06 1.86
CA TRP A 131 0.11 -8.72 2.36
C TRP A 131 -0.06 -8.71 3.89
N ASN A 132 -0.79 -9.67 4.43
CA ASN A 132 -0.98 -9.78 5.88
C ASN A 132 0.35 -10.06 6.62
N LYS A 133 1.22 -10.92 6.07
CA LYS A 133 2.56 -11.18 6.65
C LYS A 133 3.43 -9.93 6.61
N TRP A 134 3.44 -9.23 5.48
CA TRP A 134 4.17 -7.96 5.33
C TRP A 134 3.68 -6.92 6.34
N LEU A 135 2.37 -6.75 6.48
CA LEU A 135 1.80 -5.79 7.43
C LEU A 135 2.13 -6.15 8.87
N ALA A 136 2.04 -7.44 9.23
CA ALA A 136 2.41 -7.91 10.56
C ALA A 136 3.90 -7.68 10.87
N ALA A 137 4.79 -7.93 9.90
CA ALA A 137 6.22 -7.67 10.03
C ALA A 137 6.53 -6.16 10.14
N THR A 138 5.75 -5.34 9.46
CA THR A 138 5.83 -3.87 9.51
C THR A 138 5.37 -3.37 10.88
N TRP A 139 4.21 -3.84 11.34
CA TRP A 139 3.67 -3.46 12.65
C TRP A 139 4.57 -3.85 13.82
N ALA A 140 5.28 -4.96 13.73
CA ALA A 140 6.24 -5.37 14.77
C ALA A 140 7.43 -4.40 14.93
N GLN A 141 7.57 -3.41 14.07
CA GLN A 141 8.60 -2.36 14.13
C GLN A 141 8.08 -1.04 14.72
N SER A 142 6.80 -0.97 15.03
CA SER A 142 6.13 0.23 15.57
C SER A 142 6.10 0.28 17.09
#